data_3c3dd77fc1e71507b0405ce1459f79df
#
_entry.id   3c3dd77fc1e71507b0405ce1459f79df
#
_cell.length_a   1.000
_cell.length_b   1.000
_cell.length_c   1.000
_cell.angle_alpha   90.00
_cell.angle_beta   90.00
_cell.angle_gamma   90.00
#
_symmetry.space_group_name_H-M   'P 1'
#
loop_
_entity.id
_entity.type
_entity.pdbx_description
1 polymer ?
#
loop_
_entity_poly.entity_id
_entity_poly.type
_entity_poly.pdbx_seq_one_letter_code
_entity_poly.pdbx_strand_id
1 'polypeptide(L)'
;IGSHRLICGDATDPAVVATLMQGDTAQLCFTSPPYGNQRDYTSGGIADWDVLMRGVFAHLPMAGDGQVLVNLGLIHRDNEVIPYWDGWLSWMRQQGWRRFAWYVWDQGPGMPGDWQGRLAPSFEFVFHFNRSTRKPNKIVPCKHAGLESHLRADGSSTAMRGKDGEVGGWTHKGQPTQDTRIPDSVIRVMRHKGKIGQGIDHPAVFPVALPEFAIESYTDAGDIVF
;
A
#
# COMPACT_ATOMS: atom_id res chain seq x y z
N ILE A 1 -25.00 -4.92 2.09
CA ILE A 1 -24.55 -3.58 2.50
C ILE A 1 -24.44 -2.73 1.25
N GLY A 2 -25.54 -2.14 0.79
CA GLY A 2 -25.58 -1.45 -0.50
C GLY A 2 -25.22 -2.38 -1.65
N SER A 3 -24.30 -1.92 -2.55
CA SER A 3 -23.79 -2.72 -3.67
C SER A 3 -22.57 -3.59 -3.30
N HIS A 4 -22.08 -3.50 -2.07
CA HIS A 4 -20.93 -4.27 -1.60
C HIS A 4 -21.31 -5.72 -1.30
N ARG A 5 -20.39 -6.63 -1.58
CA ARG A 5 -20.52 -8.05 -1.25
C ARG A 5 -19.64 -8.36 -0.04
N LEU A 6 -20.16 -9.20 0.85
CA LEU A 6 -19.45 -9.69 2.03
C LEU A 6 -19.75 -11.18 2.19
N ILE A 7 -18.74 -11.96 2.45
CA ILE A 7 -18.87 -13.40 2.78
C ILE A 7 -18.06 -13.71 4.03
N CYS A 8 -18.61 -14.57 4.88
CA CYS A 8 -17.85 -15.18 5.98
C CYS A 8 -17.36 -16.54 5.50
N GLY A 9 -16.05 -16.72 5.40
CA GLY A 9 -15.46 -17.97 4.92
C GLY A 9 -13.94 -17.92 4.95
N ASP A 10 -13.32 -19.03 4.57
CA ASP A 10 -11.86 -19.14 4.47
C ASP A 10 -11.37 -18.48 3.17
N ALA A 11 -10.56 -17.45 3.28
CA ALA A 11 -9.99 -16.72 2.11
C ALA A 11 -8.98 -17.57 1.32
N THR A 12 -8.53 -18.71 1.86
CA THR A 12 -7.67 -19.66 1.13
C THR A 12 -8.47 -20.62 0.25
N ASP A 13 -9.80 -20.68 0.44
CA ASP A 13 -10.70 -21.53 -0.35
C ASP A 13 -11.13 -20.80 -1.63
N PRO A 14 -10.73 -21.28 -2.84
CA PRO A 14 -11.10 -20.66 -4.11
C PRO A 14 -12.61 -20.65 -4.35
N ALA A 15 -13.39 -21.60 -3.78
CA ALA A 15 -14.83 -21.63 -3.92
C ALA A 15 -15.51 -20.49 -3.16
N VAL A 16 -14.99 -20.11 -2.00
CA VAL A 16 -15.45 -18.96 -1.22
C VAL A 16 -15.18 -17.66 -2.00
N VAL A 17 -13.98 -17.50 -2.55
CA VAL A 17 -13.61 -16.34 -3.37
C VAL A 17 -14.47 -16.27 -4.63
N ALA A 18 -14.68 -17.38 -5.34
CA ALA A 18 -15.53 -17.43 -6.53
C ALA A 18 -16.99 -17.05 -6.22
N THR A 19 -17.51 -17.51 -5.07
CA THR A 19 -18.86 -17.17 -4.60
C THR A 19 -19.00 -15.66 -4.33
N LEU A 20 -18.00 -15.04 -3.70
CA LEU A 20 -17.98 -13.61 -3.44
C LEU A 20 -17.95 -12.81 -4.74
N MET A 21 -17.06 -13.19 -5.67
CA MET A 21 -16.78 -12.43 -6.88
C MET A 21 -17.80 -12.64 -8.00
N GLN A 22 -18.49 -13.78 -8.05
CA GLN A 22 -19.53 -14.08 -9.07
C GLN A 22 -19.05 -13.91 -10.51
N GLY A 23 -17.77 -14.18 -10.76
CA GLY A 23 -17.13 -14.01 -12.07
C GLY A 23 -16.52 -12.63 -12.36
N ASP A 24 -16.73 -11.66 -11.47
CA ASP A 24 -16.07 -10.34 -11.60
C ASP A 24 -14.58 -10.42 -11.25
N THR A 25 -13.81 -9.42 -11.73
CA THR A 25 -12.40 -9.24 -11.40
C THR A 25 -12.16 -7.86 -10.76
N ALA A 26 -11.24 -7.81 -9.81
CA ALA A 26 -10.92 -6.59 -9.09
C ALA A 26 -9.79 -5.79 -9.75
N GLN A 27 -9.90 -4.48 -9.77
CA GLN A 27 -8.86 -3.55 -10.21
C GLN A 27 -7.85 -3.24 -9.10
N LEU A 28 -8.28 -3.36 -7.84
CA LEU A 28 -7.42 -3.20 -6.68
C LEU A 28 -7.71 -4.30 -5.66
N CYS A 29 -6.64 -4.89 -5.11
CA CYS A 29 -6.67 -5.57 -3.82
C CYS A 29 -5.87 -4.74 -2.82
N PHE A 30 -6.49 -4.35 -1.70
CA PHE A 30 -5.80 -3.73 -0.57
C PHE A 30 -6.04 -4.56 0.68
N THR A 31 -4.97 -5.05 1.30
CA THR A 31 -5.07 -5.90 2.48
C THR A 31 -3.94 -5.67 3.48
N SER A 32 -4.24 -5.87 4.76
CA SER A 32 -3.28 -5.96 5.86
C SER A 32 -3.47 -7.31 6.54
N PRO A 33 -2.83 -8.39 6.02
CA PRO A 33 -2.95 -9.72 6.62
C PRO A 33 -2.27 -9.77 7.99
N PRO A 34 -2.50 -10.81 8.79
CA PRO A 34 -1.77 -11.01 10.03
C PRO A 34 -0.25 -10.95 9.82
N TYR A 35 0.50 -10.32 10.76
CA TYR A 35 1.95 -10.18 10.66
C TYR A 35 2.64 -11.37 11.32
N GLY A 36 2.88 -12.45 10.58
CA GLY A 36 3.47 -13.66 11.11
C GLY A 36 2.77 -14.09 12.41
N ASN A 37 3.51 -14.41 13.46
CA ASN A 37 2.97 -14.77 14.78
C ASN A 37 3.01 -13.59 15.78
N GLN A 38 2.84 -12.35 15.31
CA GLN A 38 3.01 -11.18 16.16
C GLN A 38 1.83 -10.95 17.13
N ARG A 39 0.64 -11.46 16.82
CA ARG A 39 -0.57 -11.27 17.64
C ARG A 39 -1.38 -12.55 17.74
N ASP A 40 -1.96 -12.78 18.92
CA ASP A 40 -2.98 -13.79 19.10
C ASP A 40 -4.30 -13.29 18.51
N TYR A 41 -4.74 -13.93 17.44
CA TYR A 41 -6.06 -13.71 16.89
C TYR A 41 -7.02 -14.74 17.51
N THR A 42 -8.23 -14.31 17.84
CA THR A 42 -9.26 -15.16 18.50
C THR A 42 -9.64 -16.42 17.70
N SER A 43 -9.27 -16.47 16.43
CA SER A 43 -9.44 -17.62 15.54
C SER A 43 -8.36 -18.70 15.64
N GLY A 44 -7.46 -18.62 16.66
CA GLY A 44 -6.28 -19.47 16.77
C GLY A 44 -5.07 -18.90 16.02
N GLY A 45 -3.87 -19.09 16.58
CA GLY A 45 -2.64 -18.58 15.99
C GLY A 45 -2.41 -19.15 14.58
N ILE A 46 -1.78 -18.37 13.72
CA ILE A 46 -1.39 -18.81 12.38
C ILE A 46 -0.16 -19.70 12.54
N ALA A 47 -0.34 -21.00 12.36
CA ALA A 47 0.72 -21.98 12.51
C ALA A 47 1.82 -21.80 11.44
N ASP A 48 1.43 -21.35 10.23
CA ASP A 48 2.35 -21.09 9.13
C ASP A 48 1.85 -19.90 8.30
N TRP A 49 2.49 -18.75 8.52
CA TRP A 49 2.14 -17.51 7.82
C TRP A 49 2.36 -17.62 6.30
N ASP A 50 3.43 -18.29 5.86
CA ASP A 50 3.75 -18.44 4.45
C ASP A 50 2.71 -19.30 3.72
N VAL A 51 2.20 -20.35 4.38
CA VAL A 51 1.12 -21.21 3.85
C VAL A 51 -0.17 -20.41 3.69
N LEU A 52 -0.55 -19.64 4.72
CA LEU A 52 -1.73 -18.77 4.65
C LEU A 52 -1.62 -17.79 3.49
N MET A 53 -0.51 -17.08 3.41
CA MET A 53 -0.31 -16.06 2.38
C MET A 53 -0.32 -16.67 0.97
N ARG A 54 0.31 -17.82 0.77
CA ARG A 54 0.25 -18.51 -0.52
C ARG A 54 -1.16 -18.98 -0.84
N GLY A 55 -1.89 -19.51 0.13
CA GLY A 55 -3.27 -19.94 -0.05
C GLY A 55 -4.16 -18.81 -0.53
N VAL A 56 -4.14 -17.67 0.16
CA VAL A 56 -4.94 -16.49 -0.20
C VAL A 56 -4.53 -15.93 -1.56
N PHE A 57 -3.22 -15.71 -1.78
CA PHE A 57 -2.74 -15.02 -2.98
C PHE A 57 -2.69 -15.89 -4.24
N ALA A 58 -2.84 -17.21 -4.11
CA ALA A 58 -2.98 -18.12 -5.26
C ALA A 58 -4.28 -17.87 -6.06
N HIS A 59 -5.32 -17.35 -5.41
CA HIS A 59 -6.67 -17.26 -5.97
C HIS A 59 -7.19 -15.81 -6.04
N LEU A 60 -6.28 -14.81 -6.03
CA LEU A 60 -6.70 -13.41 -6.17
C LEU A 60 -7.43 -13.16 -7.49
N PRO A 61 -8.68 -12.69 -7.43
CA PRO A 61 -9.52 -12.49 -8.61
C PRO A 61 -9.24 -11.14 -9.27
N MET A 62 -8.01 -10.94 -9.75
CA MET A 62 -7.55 -9.65 -10.26
C MET A 62 -7.72 -9.51 -11.77
N ALA A 63 -8.09 -8.32 -12.23
CA ALA A 63 -8.02 -7.90 -13.61
C ALA A 63 -6.56 -7.93 -14.12
N GLY A 64 -6.36 -7.94 -15.45
CA GLY A 64 -5.03 -8.03 -16.05
C GLY A 64 -4.10 -6.87 -15.70
N ASP A 65 -4.65 -5.68 -15.46
CA ASP A 65 -3.96 -4.48 -14.98
C ASP A 65 -4.21 -4.20 -13.48
N GLY A 66 -4.80 -5.16 -12.76
CA GLY A 66 -5.11 -5.06 -11.34
C GLY A 66 -3.86 -4.85 -10.50
N GLN A 67 -4.01 -4.01 -9.49
CA GLN A 67 -2.93 -3.65 -8.56
C GLN A 67 -3.18 -4.31 -7.19
N VAL A 68 -2.14 -4.84 -6.58
CA VAL A 68 -2.23 -5.52 -5.27
C VAL A 68 -1.31 -4.81 -4.28
N LEU A 69 -1.89 -4.21 -3.26
CA LEU A 69 -1.20 -3.50 -2.20
C LEU A 69 -1.37 -4.25 -0.87
N VAL A 70 -0.24 -4.64 -0.28
CA VAL A 70 -0.22 -5.45 0.95
C VAL A 70 0.55 -4.72 2.04
N ASN A 71 -0.15 -4.32 3.09
CA ASN A 71 0.46 -3.67 4.24
C ASN A 71 1.02 -4.70 5.22
N LEU A 72 2.30 -4.58 5.56
CA LEU A 72 3.01 -5.46 6.48
C LEU A 72 3.95 -4.66 7.38
N GLY A 73 3.94 -4.97 8.68
CA GLY A 73 4.83 -4.40 9.67
C GLY A 73 6.08 -5.24 9.92
N LEU A 74 7.10 -4.64 10.54
CA LEU A 74 8.28 -5.34 11.00
C LEU A 74 7.98 -6.24 12.21
N ILE A 75 8.53 -7.43 12.22
CA ILE A 75 8.54 -8.32 13.38
C ILE A 75 9.97 -8.40 13.92
N HIS A 76 10.08 -8.36 15.25
CA HIS A 76 11.35 -8.57 15.93
C HIS A 76 11.26 -9.84 16.79
N ARG A 77 12.29 -10.66 16.72
CA ARG A 77 12.50 -11.80 17.61
C ARG A 77 13.95 -11.79 18.07
N ASP A 78 14.17 -12.00 19.36
CA ASP A 78 15.51 -11.96 19.95
C ASP A 78 16.28 -10.65 19.61
N ASN A 79 15.56 -9.54 19.59
CA ASN A 79 16.05 -8.20 19.25
C ASN A 79 16.52 -8.02 17.79
N GLU A 80 16.17 -8.94 16.90
CA GLU A 80 16.50 -8.90 15.48
C GLU A 80 15.25 -8.79 14.61
N VAL A 81 15.35 -8.08 13.46
CA VAL A 81 14.28 -8.04 12.45
C VAL A 81 14.20 -9.38 11.74
N ILE A 82 13.02 -9.98 11.74
CA ILE A 82 12.76 -11.22 11.02
C ILE A 82 12.11 -10.92 9.67
N PRO A 83 12.77 -11.22 8.54
CA PRO A 83 12.22 -11.02 7.20
C PRO A 83 11.23 -12.14 6.83
N TYR A 84 10.15 -12.28 7.62
CA TYR A 84 9.16 -13.37 7.51
C TYR A 84 8.44 -13.43 6.16
N TRP A 85 8.48 -12.36 5.38
CA TRP A 85 7.84 -12.25 4.07
C TRP A 85 8.72 -12.70 2.88
N ASP A 86 10.01 -12.98 3.07
CA ASP A 86 10.95 -13.23 1.95
C ASP A 86 10.56 -14.45 1.12
N GLY A 87 10.12 -15.53 1.75
CA GLY A 87 9.63 -16.73 1.09
C GLY A 87 8.39 -16.44 0.23
N TRP A 88 7.42 -15.73 0.81
CA TRP A 88 6.22 -15.32 0.10
C TRP A 88 6.50 -14.32 -1.03
N LEU A 89 7.37 -13.33 -0.85
CA LEU A 89 7.77 -12.40 -1.91
C LEU A 89 8.40 -13.13 -3.11
N SER A 90 9.21 -14.14 -2.84
CA SER A 90 9.84 -14.97 -3.88
C SER A 90 8.79 -15.80 -4.61
N TRP A 91 7.84 -16.38 -3.88
CA TRP A 91 6.73 -17.14 -4.43
C TRP A 91 5.80 -16.25 -5.28
N MET A 92 5.43 -15.04 -4.83
CA MET A 92 4.63 -14.09 -5.62
C MET A 92 5.24 -13.84 -7.00
N ARG A 93 6.57 -13.71 -7.07
CA ARG A 93 7.28 -13.55 -8.33
C ARG A 93 7.16 -14.78 -9.24
N GLN A 94 7.21 -16.00 -8.66
CA GLN A 94 7.01 -17.25 -9.41
C GLN A 94 5.57 -17.36 -9.96
N GLN A 95 4.59 -16.75 -9.30
CA GLN A 95 3.20 -16.65 -9.75
C GLN A 95 2.97 -15.54 -10.81
N GLY A 96 4.04 -14.91 -11.29
CA GLY A 96 3.97 -13.85 -12.31
C GLY A 96 3.69 -12.46 -11.79
N TRP A 97 3.65 -12.27 -10.47
CA TRP A 97 3.53 -10.95 -9.87
C TRP A 97 4.88 -10.24 -9.83
N ARG A 98 4.95 -9.02 -10.38
CA ARG A 98 6.14 -8.17 -10.25
C ARG A 98 6.09 -7.48 -8.89
N ARG A 99 7.19 -7.46 -8.14
CA ARG A 99 7.38 -6.50 -7.03
C ARG A 99 7.57 -5.12 -7.65
N PHE A 100 6.47 -4.44 -7.90
CA PHE A 100 6.45 -3.22 -8.69
C PHE A 100 6.97 -2.02 -7.91
N ALA A 101 6.54 -1.89 -6.65
CA ALA A 101 7.00 -0.84 -5.76
C ALA A 101 6.96 -1.28 -4.29
N TRP A 102 7.54 -0.46 -3.45
CA TRP A 102 7.60 -0.63 -2.01
C TRP A 102 7.39 0.74 -1.37
N TYR A 103 6.26 0.94 -0.75
CA TYR A 103 5.87 2.19 -0.11
C TYR A 103 6.06 2.11 1.40
N VAL A 104 6.15 3.26 2.03
CA VAL A 104 6.18 3.40 3.48
C VAL A 104 4.88 4.05 3.93
N TRP A 105 4.15 3.40 4.83
CA TRP A 105 3.10 4.04 5.58
C TRP A 105 3.70 4.69 6.83
N ASP A 106 3.83 6.01 6.79
CA ASP A 106 4.23 6.85 7.92
C ASP A 106 3.02 7.03 8.85
N GLN A 107 3.10 6.44 10.03
CA GLN A 107 2.05 6.41 11.05
C GLN A 107 2.12 7.62 11.99
N GLY A 108 3.04 8.56 11.74
CA GLY A 108 3.37 9.67 12.61
C GLY A 108 4.28 9.26 13.78
N PRO A 109 4.39 10.08 14.83
CA PRO A 109 5.32 9.84 15.93
C PRO A 109 5.17 8.45 16.54
N GLY A 110 6.29 7.78 16.79
CA GLY A 110 6.33 6.50 17.48
C GLY A 110 5.73 6.62 18.89
N MET A 111 5.22 5.51 19.43
CA MET A 111 4.75 5.46 20.81
C MET A 111 5.95 5.57 21.77
N PRO A 112 5.83 6.34 22.85
CA PRO A 112 6.86 6.38 23.88
C PRO A 112 7.05 4.98 24.51
N GLY A 113 8.27 4.65 24.86
CA GLY A 113 8.62 3.36 25.45
C GLY A 113 10.10 3.03 25.29
N ASP A 114 10.53 1.97 25.95
CA ASP A 114 11.86 1.37 25.73
C ASP A 114 11.74 0.34 24.59
N TRP A 115 12.46 0.59 23.52
CA TRP A 115 12.49 -0.26 22.33
C TRP A 115 13.78 -1.08 22.23
N GLN A 116 14.42 -1.37 23.37
CA GLN A 116 15.61 -2.21 23.46
C GLN A 116 16.76 -1.70 22.59
N GLY A 117 17.02 -0.38 22.67
CA GLY A 117 18.06 0.28 21.87
C GLY A 117 17.67 0.67 20.43
N ARG A 118 16.47 0.32 19.98
CA ARG A 118 15.95 0.72 18.67
C ARG A 118 15.20 2.05 18.76
N LEU A 119 15.06 2.71 17.62
CA LEU A 119 14.13 3.85 17.50
C LEU A 119 12.68 3.37 17.65
N ALA A 120 11.81 4.24 18.14
CA ALA A 120 10.38 3.97 18.26
C ALA A 120 9.76 3.69 16.88
N PRO A 121 9.09 2.55 16.67
CA PRO A 121 8.48 2.22 15.38
C PRO A 121 7.37 3.22 15.04
N SER A 122 7.46 3.77 13.83
CA SER A 122 6.56 4.83 13.35
C SER A 122 6.10 4.60 11.92
N PHE A 123 6.44 3.47 11.32
CA PHE A 123 6.06 3.13 9.96
C PHE A 123 5.79 1.64 9.78
N GLU A 124 5.10 1.34 8.69
CA GLU A 124 4.96 0.00 8.12
C GLU A 124 5.21 0.05 6.61
N PHE A 125 5.32 -1.10 5.99
CA PHE A 125 5.51 -1.18 4.56
C PHE A 125 4.21 -1.48 3.83
N VAL A 126 4.07 -0.94 2.62
CA VAL A 126 3.02 -1.35 1.69
C VAL A 126 3.69 -1.88 0.44
N PHE A 127 3.69 -3.19 0.29
CA PHE A 127 4.22 -3.88 -0.88
C PHE A 127 3.23 -3.75 -2.03
N HIS A 128 3.71 -3.35 -3.19
CA HIS A 128 2.90 -3.19 -4.38
C HIS A 128 3.29 -4.21 -5.45
N PHE A 129 2.32 -5.03 -5.83
CA PHE A 129 2.48 -6.03 -6.88
C PHE A 129 1.52 -5.74 -8.03
N ASN A 130 1.95 -6.07 -9.26
CA ASN A 130 1.10 -6.07 -10.43
C ASN A 130 1.64 -7.04 -11.49
N ARG A 131 0.81 -7.31 -12.50
CA ARG A 131 1.22 -8.02 -13.74
C ARG A 131 1.41 -7.03 -14.88
N SER A 132 0.61 -5.96 -14.89
CA SER A 132 0.68 -4.85 -15.83
C SER A 132 0.67 -3.52 -15.09
N THR A 133 1.26 -2.48 -15.66
CA THR A 133 1.33 -1.16 -15.04
C THR A 133 0.03 -0.40 -15.23
N ARG A 134 -0.57 0.07 -14.12
CA ARG A 134 -1.62 1.08 -14.10
C ARG A 134 -1.03 2.38 -13.54
N LYS A 135 -1.29 3.51 -14.20
CA LYS A 135 -0.85 4.81 -13.71
C LYS A 135 -1.71 5.20 -12.50
N PRO A 136 -1.11 5.68 -11.41
CA PRO A 136 -1.89 6.20 -10.30
C PRO A 136 -2.61 7.49 -10.68
N ASN A 137 -3.77 7.71 -10.11
CA ASN A 137 -4.54 8.93 -10.27
C ASN A 137 -3.83 10.11 -9.62
N LYS A 138 -4.05 11.30 -10.16
CA LYS A 138 -3.50 12.55 -9.62
C LYS A 138 -4.47 13.10 -8.56
N ILE A 139 -4.32 12.67 -7.32
CA ILE A 139 -5.22 13.01 -6.21
C ILE A 139 -4.65 14.07 -5.26
N VAL A 140 -3.36 14.40 -5.38
CA VAL A 140 -2.70 15.34 -4.45
C VAL A 140 -2.65 16.75 -5.08
N PRO A 141 -3.23 17.78 -4.44
CA PRO A 141 -3.13 19.15 -4.92
C PRO A 141 -1.67 19.64 -5.02
N CYS A 142 -1.35 20.33 -6.08
CA CYS A 142 -0.05 21.00 -6.25
C CYS A 142 -0.04 22.34 -5.53
N LYS A 143 0.98 22.57 -4.68
CA LYS A 143 1.12 23.82 -3.91
C LYS A 143 1.21 25.08 -4.79
N HIS A 144 1.74 24.93 -6.00
CA HIS A 144 2.00 26.03 -6.92
C HIS A 144 1.22 25.87 -8.24
N ALA A 145 0.00 25.31 -8.15
CA ALA A 145 -0.88 25.14 -9.31
C ALA A 145 -1.07 26.46 -10.09
N GLY A 146 -0.99 26.38 -11.41
CA GLY A 146 -1.13 27.52 -12.30
C GLY A 146 0.07 28.47 -12.39
N LEU A 147 1.03 28.37 -11.47
CA LEU A 147 2.25 29.21 -11.54
C LEU A 147 3.27 28.61 -12.52
N GLU A 148 4.03 29.47 -13.16
CA GLU A 148 5.10 29.04 -14.07
C GLU A 148 6.17 28.22 -13.34
N SER A 149 6.40 27.01 -13.86
CA SER A 149 7.33 26.05 -13.26
C SER A 149 8.77 26.28 -13.73
N HIS A 150 9.72 26.02 -12.84
CA HIS A 150 11.15 25.99 -13.13
C HIS A 150 11.72 27.27 -13.77
N LEU A 151 11.06 28.41 -13.56
CA LEU A 151 11.46 29.73 -14.04
C LEU A 151 12.05 30.54 -12.88
N ARG A 152 13.24 31.15 -13.10
CA ARG A 152 13.82 32.12 -12.20
C ARG A 152 13.39 33.54 -12.59
N ALA A 153 13.57 34.50 -11.69
CA ALA A 153 13.22 35.90 -11.93
C ALA A 153 13.94 36.51 -13.12
N ASP A 154 15.14 36.01 -13.45
CA ASP A 154 15.94 36.42 -14.61
C ASP A 154 15.53 35.73 -15.93
N GLY A 155 14.48 34.94 -15.92
CA GLY A 155 13.99 34.17 -17.07
C GLY A 155 14.78 32.88 -17.36
N SER A 156 15.83 32.57 -16.59
CA SER A 156 16.58 31.33 -16.74
C SER A 156 15.84 30.13 -16.14
N SER A 157 16.20 28.90 -16.52
CA SER A 157 15.68 27.68 -15.91
C SER A 157 16.33 27.39 -14.57
N THR A 158 15.55 26.82 -13.62
CA THR A 158 16.16 26.13 -12.48
C THR A 158 16.96 24.93 -12.96
N ALA A 159 18.04 24.61 -12.25
CA ALA A 159 18.94 23.51 -12.65
C ALA A 159 18.32 22.15 -12.38
N MET A 160 18.58 21.20 -13.27
CA MET A 160 18.29 19.78 -13.11
C MET A 160 19.53 18.97 -13.48
N ARG A 161 19.86 17.96 -12.69
CA ARG A 161 20.92 17.00 -13.02
C ARG A 161 20.35 15.84 -13.84
N GLY A 162 20.89 15.62 -15.03
CA GLY A 162 20.55 14.50 -15.90
C GLY A 162 21.09 13.15 -15.37
N LYS A 163 20.69 12.07 -16.02
CA LYS A 163 21.20 10.71 -15.70
C LYS A 163 22.70 10.53 -15.97
N ASP A 164 23.25 11.30 -16.88
CA ASP A 164 24.66 11.40 -17.23
C ASP A 164 25.49 12.20 -16.23
N GLY A 165 24.82 12.82 -15.24
CA GLY A 165 25.44 13.68 -14.24
C GLY A 165 25.58 15.15 -14.66
N GLU A 166 25.30 15.50 -15.93
CA GLU A 166 25.36 16.86 -16.43
C GLU A 166 24.23 17.73 -15.86
N VAL A 167 24.50 19.00 -15.68
CA VAL A 167 23.54 19.99 -15.18
C VAL A 167 22.93 20.75 -16.34
N GLY A 168 21.63 20.54 -16.53
CA GLY A 168 20.85 21.24 -17.56
C GLY A 168 19.64 21.98 -16.99
N GLY A 169 18.82 22.53 -17.88
CA GLY A 169 17.55 23.15 -17.57
C GLY A 169 16.37 22.18 -17.77
N TRP A 170 15.22 22.54 -17.25
CA TRP A 170 13.99 21.80 -17.46
C TRP A 170 13.39 22.06 -18.85
N THR A 171 12.97 21.00 -19.54
CA THR A 171 12.37 21.10 -20.89
C THR A 171 11.01 21.80 -20.89
N HIS A 172 10.31 21.82 -19.74
CA HIS A 172 9.01 22.46 -19.55
C HIS A 172 9.08 23.76 -18.72
N LYS A 173 10.23 24.42 -18.74
CA LYS A 173 10.41 25.75 -18.12
C LYS A 173 9.35 26.75 -18.59
N GLY A 174 8.74 27.47 -17.64
CA GLY A 174 7.71 28.46 -17.91
C GLY A 174 6.31 27.91 -18.19
N GLN A 175 6.15 26.61 -18.23
CA GLN A 175 4.80 26.03 -18.33
C GLN A 175 4.10 26.08 -16.97
N PRO A 176 2.76 26.29 -16.95
CA PRO A 176 2.01 26.31 -15.69
C PRO A 176 2.08 24.96 -14.98
N THR A 177 2.25 25.01 -13.68
CA THR A 177 2.20 23.81 -12.83
C THR A 177 0.77 23.26 -12.86
N GLN A 178 0.64 21.95 -13.03
CA GLN A 178 -0.64 21.24 -13.01
C GLN A 178 -1.35 21.39 -11.67
N ASP A 179 -2.70 21.25 -11.65
CA ASP A 179 -3.50 21.42 -10.44
C ASP A 179 -3.27 20.31 -9.43
N THR A 180 -3.11 19.08 -9.92
CA THR A 180 -2.91 17.88 -9.09
C THR A 180 -1.73 17.06 -9.59
N ARG A 181 -1.14 16.28 -8.70
CA ARG A 181 -0.07 15.33 -8.96
C ARG A 181 -0.36 13.95 -8.40
N ILE A 182 0.36 12.94 -8.85
CA ILE A 182 0.34 11.61 -8.24
C ILE A 182 0.83 11.70 -6.78
N PRO A 183 0.34 10.79 -5.90
CA PRO A 183 0.78 10.74 -4.50
C PRO A 183 2.27 10.36 -4.35
N ASP A 184 2.79 10.67 -3.17
CA ASP A 184 4.14 10.29 -2.77
C ASP A 184 4.22 8.80 -2.38
N SER A 185 5.41 8.22 -2.46
CA SER A 185 5.69 6.84 -2.01
C SER A 185 5.74 6.70 -0.48
N VAL A 186 5.70 7.81 0.25
CA VAL A 186 5.51 7.85 1.70
C VAL A 186 4.07 8.27 1.97
N ILE A 187 3.27 7.32 2.41
CA ILE A 187 1.84 7.50 2.69
C ILE A 187 1.70 8.04 4.10
N ARG A 188 1.34 9.33 4.25
CA ARG A 188 1.24 10.00 5.54
C ARG A 188 -0.19 9.94 6.08
N VAL A 189 -0.51 8.87 6.75
CA VAL A 189 -1.79 8.64 7.40
C VAL A 189 -1.54 8.34 8.87
N MET A 190 -1.92 9.25 9.74
CA MET A 190 -1.71 9.08 11.18
C MET A 190 -2.47 7.86 11.71
N ARG A 191 -1.77 7.03 12.52
CA ARG A 191 -2.45 5.99 13.28
C ARG A 191 -3.48 6.64 14.22
N HIS A 192 -4.57 5.93 14.48
CA HIS A 192 -5.58 6.44 15.40
C HIS A 192 -5.10 6.45 16.85
N LYS A 193 -5.36 7.59 17.51
CA LYS A 193 -5.16 7.72 18.96
C LYS A 193 -6.43 7.23 19.67
N GLY A 194 -6.51 5.93 19.98
CA GLY A 194 -7.34 5.40 21.06
C GLY A 194 -8.87 5.36 20.88
N LYS A 195 -9.44 5.72 19.73
CA LYS A 195 -10.92 5.70 19.52
C LYS A 195 -11.41 4.81 18.38
N ILE A 196 -10.53 4.30 17.53
CA ILE A 196 -10.93 3.31 16.54
C ILE A 196 -10.99 1.96 17.22
N GLY A 197 -12.03 1.22 16.92
CA GLY A 197 -12.30 -0.06 17.50
C GLY A 197 -13.07 -0.05 18.80
N GLN A 198 -13.59 1.11 19.29
CA GLN A 198 -14.59 1.06 20.36
C GLN A 198 -15.81 0.28 19.86
N GLY A 199 -16.03 -0.90 20.42
CA GLY A 199 -17.07 -1.84 19.99
C GLY A 199 -16.67 -2.78 18.84
N ILE A 200 -15.40 -2.76 18.40
CA ILE A 200 -14.85 -3.71 17.43
C ILE A 200 -13.85 -4.61 18.18
N ASP A 201 -14.18 -5.88 18.30
CA ASP A 201 -13.29 -6.89 18.90
C ASP A 201 -12.25 -7.36 17.87
N HIS A 202 -11.31 -6.45 17.53
CA HIS A 202 -10.20 -6.76 16.63
C HIS A 202 -8.92 -6.06 17.10
N PRO A 203 -7.81 -6.79 17.30
CA PRO A 203 -6.59 -6.27 17.90
C PRO A 203 -5.78 -5.31 17.02
N ALA A 204 -6.11 -5.22 15.72
CA ALA A 204 -5.32 -4.47 14.75
C ALA A 204 -6.19 -3.83 13.66
N VAL A 205 -6.80 -2.69 13.98
CA VAL A 205 -7.60 -1.91 13.01
C VAL A 205 -6.72 -0.79 12.44
N PHE A 206 -6.59 -0.74 11.12
CA PHE A 206 -5.93 0.39 10.45
C PHE A 206 -6.89 1.56 10.19
N PRO A 207 -6.38 2.79 10.02
CA PRO A 207 -7.20 3.95 9.70
C PRO A 207 -7.90 3.81 8.34
N VAL A 208 -9.16 4.23 8.25
CA VAL A 208 -9.94 4.21 6.99
C VAL A 208 -9.22 4.98 5.87
N ALA A 209 -8.53 6.07 6.20
CA ALA A 209 -7.77 6.88 5.25
C ALA A 209 -6.63 6.11 4.55
N LEU A 210 -6.16 4.97 5.09
CA LEU A 210 -5.13 4.18 4.44
C LEU A 210 -5.65 3.40 3.22
N PRO A 211 -6.72 2.57 3.32
CA PRO A 211 -7.32 1.97 2.14
C PRO A 211 -7.96 3.00 1.20
N GLU A 212 -8.56 4.08 1.71
CA GLU A 212 -9.08 5.18 0.91
C GLU A 212 -8.01 5.77 -0.01
N PHE A 213 -6.82 6.06 0.52
CA PHE A 213 -5.67 6.49 -0.28
C PHE A 213 -5.33 5.51 -1.42
N ALA A 214 -5.35 4.20 -1.15
CA ALA A 214 -5.06 3.18 -2.15
C ALA A 214 -6.16 3.12 -3.24
N ILE A 215 -7.43 3.19 -2.81
CA ILE A 215 -8.60 3.20 -3.70
C ILE A 215 -8.56 4.42 -4.62
N GLU A 216 -8.45 5.62 -4.08
CA GLU A 216 -8.40 6.85 -4.87
C GLU A 216 -7.20 6.89 -5.82
N SER A 217 -6.06 6.28 -5.42
CA SER A 217 -4.85 6.24 -6.24
C SER A 217 -4.94 5.29 -7.43
N TYR A 218 -5.66 4.17 -7.32
CA TYR A 218 -5.55 3.08 -8.30
C TYR A 218 -6.88 2.58 -8.86
N THR A 219 -8.00 3.23 -8.52
CA THR A 219 -9.32 2.87 -9.06
C THR A 219 -10.06 4.07 -9.62
N ASP A 220 -10.99 3.81 -10.51
CA ASP A 220 -11.96 4.74 -11.05
C ASP A 220 -13.37 4.39 -10.54
N ALA A 221 -14.34 5.28 -10.73
CA ALA A 221 -15.72 5.03 -10.34
C ALA A 221 -16.27 3.79 -11.07
N GLY A 222 -16.77 2.82 -10.31
CA GLY A 222 -17.28 1.54 -10.83
C GLY A 222 -16.27 0.39 -10.81
N ASP A 223 -15.01 0.65 -10.54
CA ASP A 223 -14.00 -0.41 -10.32
C ASP A 223 -14.30 -1.22 -9.05
N ILE A 224 -13.92 -2.50 -9.09
CA ILE A 224 -14.07 -3.40 -7.96
C ILE A 224 -12.79 -3.41 -7.12
N VAL A 225 -12.97 -3.26 -5.81
CA VAL A 225 -11.91 -3.40 -4.80
C VAL A 225 -12.16 -4.69 -4.01
N PHE A 226 -11.10 -5.52 -3.92
CA PHE A 226 -11.09 -6.78 -3.19
C PHE A 226 -10.27 -6.68 -1.91
#